data_efb429c247fd038729b9236c72849a32
#
_entry.id   efb429c247fd038729b9236c72849a32
#
_cell.length_a   1.000
_cell.length_b   1.000
_cell.length_c   1.000
_cell.angle_alpha   90.00
_cell.angle_beta   90.00
_cell.angle_gamma   90.00
#
_symmetry.space_group_name_H-M   'P 1'
#
loop_
_entity.id
_entity.type
_entity.pdbx_description
1 polymer ?
#
loop_
_entity_poly.entity_id
_entity_poly.type
_entity_poly.pdbx_seq_one_letter_code
_entity_poly.pdbx_strand_id
1 'polypeptide(L)'
;MGLVLRLTFSIALGAVGGAVFYYFNLPLAWMLGSMTFTTIAALSGAPIALHMPTRLSMTAVLGTLLGSAFTPQILQQLQHWGAGALTVAIFVTLMTVVAVSFLRRLGGMDRATAYFSGTPGGLSEMTLVGERMGGDTPTIALVHATRIFVVVFLLPLFLASIADLDIPNTARVLAADRRRKRGSWPFWRPAP
;
A
#
# COMPACT_ATOMS: atom_id res chain seq x y z
N MET A 1 -18.68 -21.48 -11.27
CA MET A 1 -18.53 -20.07 -11.62
C MET A 1 -17.18 -19.89 -12.29
N GLY A 2 -17.15 -19.43 -13.55
CA GLY A 2 -15.89 -19.32 -14.31
C GLY A 2 -14.94 -18.28 -13.72
N LEU A 3 -13.64 -18.42 -13.96
CA LEU A 3 -12.60 -17.49 -13.48
C LEU A 3 -12.92 -16.03 -13.83
N VAL A 4 -13.38 -15.78 -15.06
CA VAL A 4 -13.75 -14.45 -15.54
C VAL A 4 -14.83 -13.83 -14.67
N LEU A 5 -15.89 -14.59 -14.32
CA LEU A 5 -16.98 -14.08 -13.49
C LEU A 5 -16.54 -13.76 -12.05
N ARG A 6 -15.61 -14.54 -11.50
CA ARG A 6 -15.02 -14.25 -10.18
C ARG A 6 -14.15 -13.00 -10.20
N LEU A 7 -13.37 -12.80 -11.26
CA LEU A 7 -12.55 -11.61 -11.46
C LEU A 7 -13.41 -10.35 -11.64
N THR A 8 -14.43 -10.41 -12.50
CA THR A 8 -15.34 -9.26 -12.69
C THR A 8 -16.08 -8.92 -11.40
N PHE A 9 -16.52 -9.91 -10.65
CA PHE A 9 -17.13 -9.71 -9.35
C PHE A 9 -16.18 -9.05 -8.36
N SER A 10 -14.92 -9.52 -8.28
CA SER A 10 -13.91 -8.94 -7.39
C SER A 10 -13.60 -7.47 -7.74
N ILE A 11 -13.48 -7.17 -9.04
CA ILE A 11 -13.23 -5.80 -9.52
C ILE A 11 -14.43 -4.89 -9.26
N ALA A 12 -15.64 -5.37 -9.56
CA ALA A 12 -16.86 -4.60 -9.32
C ALA A 12 -17.05 -4.29 -7.83
N LEU A 13 -16.82 -5.27 -6.97
CA LEU A 13 -16.92 -5.11 -5.53
C LEU A 13 -15.87 -4.10 -5.00
N GLY A 14 -14.64 -4.18 -5.50
CA GLY A 14 -13.59 -3.22 -5.16
C GLY A 14 -13.94 -1.80 -5.64
N ALA A 15 -14.52 -1.67 -6.83
CA ALA A 15 -14.95 -0.38 -7.37
C ALA A 15 -16.10 0.22 -6.53
N VAL A 16 -17.09 -0.58 -6.15
CA VAL A 16 -18.18 -0.16 -5.25
C VAL A 16 -17.62 0.30 -3.90
N GLY A 17 -16.72 -0.47 -3.30
CA GLY A 17 -16.08 -0.11 -2.05
C GLY A 17 -15.31 1.21 -2.15
N GLY A 18 -14.54 1.40 -3.21
CA GLY A 18 -13.85 2.65 -3.49
C GLY A 18 -14.80 3.84 -3.67
N ALA A 19 -15.90 3.65 -4.39
CA ALA A 19 -16.92 4.68 -4.61
C ALA A 19 -17.63 5.08 -3.30
N VAL A 20 -17.96 4.11 -2.45
CA VAL A 20 -18.59 4.35 -1.13
C VAL A 20 -17.66 5.20 -0.24
N PHE A 21 -16.39 4.80 -0.12
CA PHE A 21 -15.42 5.56 0.68
C PHE A 21 -15.15 6.95 0.08
N TYR A 22 -15.18 7.07 -1.24
CA TYR A 22 -15.08 8.34 -1.94
C TYR A 22 -16.25 9.27 -1.60
N TYR A 23 -17.48 8.75 -1.57
CA TYR A 23 -18.67 9.51 -1.19
C TYR A 23 -18.58 10.06 0.25
N PHE A 24 -18.01 9.27 1.17
CA PHE A 24 -17.77 9.70 2.55
C PHE A 24 -16.54 10.59 2.73
N ASN A 25 -15.84 10.98 1.65
CA ASN A 25 -14.62 11.79 1.68
C ASN A 25 -13.50 11.23 2.57
N LEU A 26 -13.42 9.90 2.68
CA LEU A 26 -12.36 9.25 3.45
C LEU A 26 -10.99 9.37 2.76
N PRO A 27 -9.90 9.48 3.52
CA PRO A 27 -8.56 9.50 2.96
C PRO A 27 -8.29 8.19 2.20
N LEU A 28 -7.54 8.28 1.08
CA LEU A 28 -7.21 7.12 0.24
C LEU A 28 -8.43 6.26 -0.13
N ALA A 29 -9.58 6.90 -0.38
CA ALA A 29 -10.90 6.30 -0.54
C ALA A 29 -10.91 5.05 -1.45
N TRP A 30 -10.30 5.12 -2.62
CA TRP A 30 -10.25 4.00 -3.57
C TRP A 30 -9.48 2.80 -3.04
N MET A 31 -8.36 3.04 -2.33
CA MET A 31 -7.53 1.98 -1.78
C MET A 31 -8.17 1.35 -0.54
N LEU A 32 -8.57 2.18 0.43
CA LEU A 32 -9.20 1.69 1.66
C LEU A 32 -10.57 1.05 1.39
N GLY A 33 -11.37 1.66 0.53
CA GLY A 33 -12.70 1.16 0.21
C GLY A 33 -12.66 -0.18 -0.51
N SER A 34 -11.85 -0.30 -1.56
CA SER A 34 -11.71 -1.57 -2.27
C SER A 34 -11.17 -2.68 -1.37
N MET A 35 -10.16 -2.38 -0.54
CA MET A 35 -9.58 -3.34 0.38
C MET A 35 -10.59 -3.80 1.44
N THR A 36 -11.36 -2.89 2.02
CA THR A 36 -12.38 -3.21 3.04
C THR A 36 -13.47 -4.11 2.47
N PHE A 37 -14.06 -3.73 1.33
CA PHE A 37 -15.15 -4.48 0.73
C PHE A 37 -14.72 -5.86 0.26
N THR A 38 -13.53 -5.98 -0.36
CA THR A 38 -13.00 -7.28 -0.77
C THR A 38 -12.64 -8.15 0.43
N THR A 39 -12.12 -7.58 1.52
CA THR A 39 -11.81 -8.33 2.74
C THR A 39 -13.07 -8.85 3.40
N ILE A 40 -14.11 -8.01 3.57
CA ILE A 40 -15.40 -8.44 4.16
C ILE A 40 -16.01 -9.54 3.30
N ALA A 41 -16.00 -9.40 1.98
CA ALA A 41 -16.54 -10.42 1.09
C ALA A 41 -15.72 -11.72 1.13
N ALA A 42 -14.40 -11.65 1.25
CA ALA A 42 -13.55 -12.83 1.43
C ALA A 42 -13.88 -13.56 2.73
N LEU A 43 -14.04 -12.84 3.83
CA LEU A 43 -14.40 -13.40 5.13
C LEU A 43 -15.82 -14.00 5.15
N SER A 44 -16.74 -13.44 4.35
CA SER A 44 -18.10 -14.00 4.17
C SER A 44 -18.17 -15.18 3.19
N GLY A 45 -17.02 -15.66 2.69
CA GLY A 45 -16.95 -16.82 1.80
C GLY A 45 -17.30 -16.52 0.34
N ALA A 46 -17.34 -15.23 -0.06
CA ALA A 46 -17.59 -14.87 -1.44
C ALA A 46 -16.50 -15.40 -2.38
N PRO A 47 -16.82 -15.79 -3.61
CA PRO A 47 -15.88 -16.39 -4.55
C PRO A 47 -14.95 -15.32 -5.17
N ILE A 48 -14.11 -14.71 -4.35
CA ILE A 48 -13.09 -13.75 -4.77
C ILE A 48 -11.96 -14.51 -5.45
N ALA A 49 -11.48 -14.00 -6.58
CA ALA A 49 -10.34 -14.55 -7.27
C ALA A 49 -9.35 -13.45 -7.62
N LEU A 50 -8.08 -13.75 -7.44
CA LEU A 50 -6.97 -12.95 -7.94
C LEU A 50 -6.24 -13.76 -9.01
N HIS A 51 -6.20 -13.26 -10.22
CA HIS A 51 -5.50 -13.90 -11.32
C HIS A 51 -4.05 -13.41 -11.35
N MET A 52 -3.09 -14.33 -11.23
CA MET A 52 -1.67 -13.98 -11.13
C MET A 52 -1.16 -13.11 -12.28
N PRO A 53 -1.48 -13.38 -13.57
CA PRO A 53 -1.10 -12.50 -14.67
C PRO A 53 -1.63 -11.06 -14.53
N THR A 54 -2.86 -10.88 -14.05
CA THR A 54 -3.42 -9.54 -13.80
C THR A 54 -2.65 -8.81 -12.69
N ARG A 55 -2.29 -9.51 -11.62
CA ARG A 55 -1.44 -8.95 -10.56
C ARG A 55 -0.08 -8.52 -11.10
N LEU A 56 0.57 -9.37 -11.89
CA LEU A 56 1.86 -9.05 -12.50
C LEU A 56 1.80 -7.84 -13.43
N SER A 57 0.75 -7.75 -14.26
CA SER A 57 0.55 -6.59 -15.14
C SER A 57 0.38 -5.29 -14.36
N MET A 58 -0.42 -5.29 -13.29
CA MET A 58 -0.60 -4.11 -12.43
C MET A 58 0.69 -3.75 -11.70
N THR A 59 1.45 -4.73 -11.22
CA THR A 59 2.76 -4.51 -10.59
C THR A 59 3.76 -3.92 -11.59
N ALA A 60 3.76 -4.38 -12.84
CA ALA A 60 4.61 -3.83 -13.89
C ALA A 60 4.26 -2.37 -14.21
N VAL A 61 2.96 -2.02 -14.29
CA VAL A 61 2.51 -0.64 -14.46
C VAL A 61 2.95 0.24 -13.30
N LEU A 62 2.76 -0.22 -12.06
CA LEU A 62 3.22 0.52 -10.88
C LEU A 62 4.74 0.67 -10.87
N GLY A 63 5.48 -0.36 -11.24
CA GLY A 63 6.94 -0.32 -11.34
C GLY A 63 7.43 0.69 -12.38
N THR A 64 6.78 0.76 -13.55
CA THR A 64 7.09 1.76 -14.57
C THR A 64 6.76 3.18 -14.13
N LEU A 65 5.62 3.38 -13.46
CA LEU A 65 5.25 4.69 -12.91
C LEU A 65 6.25 5.16 -11.85
N LEU A 66 6.63 4.28 -10.92
CA LEU A 66 7.65 4.59 -9.91
C LEU A 66 9.02 4.82 -10.54
N GLY A 67 9.39 3.98 -11.54
CA GLY A 67 10.66 4.12 -12.26
C GLY A 67 10.75 5.42 -13.05
N SER A 68 9.66 5.88 -13.64
CA SER A 68 9.61 7.16 -14.37
C SER A 68 9.79 8.40 -13.48
N ALA A 69 9.61 8.26 -12.17
CA ALA A 69 9.89 9.33 -11.22
C ALA A 69 11.40 9.57 -11.02
N PHE A 70 12.26 8.59 -11.38
CA PHE A 70 13.71 8.74 -11.28
C PHE A 70 14.23 9.60 -12.42
N THR A 71 14.32 10.90 -12.19
CA THR A 71 14.87 11.88 -13.11
C THR A 71 16.38 12.10 -12.88
N PRO A 72 17.13 12.62 -13.88
CA PRO A 72 18.55 12.96 -13.68
C PRO A 72 18.80 13.89 -12.50
N GLN A 73 17.84 14.77 -12.19
CA GLN A 73 17.92 15.69 -11.05
C GLN A 73 17.90 14.94 -9.71
N ILE A 74 17.09 13.88 -9.59
CA ILE A 74 17.05 13.03 -8.39
C ILE A 74 18.38 12.28 -8.24
N LEU A 75 18.97 11.81 -9.34
CA LEU A 75 20.27 11.14 -9.31
C LEU A 75 21.40 12.06 -8.81
N GLN A 76 21.37 13.34 -9.18
CA GLN A 76 22.34 14.33 -8.67
C GLN A 76 22.17 14.60 -7.16
N GLN A 77 20.95 14.48 -6.65
CA GLN A 77 20.67 14.65 -5.22
C GLN A 77 21.05 13.42 -4.36
N LEU A 78 21.30 12.26 -4.96
CA LEU A 78 21.71 11.05 -4.24
C LEU A 78 22.95 11.25 -3.36
N GLN A 79 23.86 12.15 -3.74
CA GLN A 79 25.03 12.48 -2.93
C GLN A 79 24.68 13.07 -1.56
N HIS A 80 23.52 13.75 -1.46
CA HIS A 80 23.02 14.33 -0.21
C HIS A 80 22.15 13.37 0.60
N TRP A 81 21.77 12.23 0.02
CA TRP A 81 20.88 11.26 0.69
C TRP A 81 21.63 10.26 1.58
N GLY A 82 22.97 10.25 1.54
CA GLY A 82 23.77 9.27 2.28
C GLY A 82 23.45 9.23 3.77
N ALA A 83 23.40 10.40 4.41
CA ALA A 83 23.04 10.50 5.82
C ALA A 83 21.58 10.05 6.10
N GLY A 84 20.65 10.44 5.23
CA GLY A 84 19.25 10.03 5.32
C GLY A 84 19.08 8.51 5.16
N ALA A 85 19.74 7.93 4.17
CA ALA A 85 19.71 6.48 3.93
C ALA A 85 20.30 5.70 5.13
N LEU A 86 21.40 6.19 5.70
CA LEU A 86 21.98 5.59 6.89
C LEU A 86 21.04 5.67 8.10
N THR A 87 20.39 6.82 8.30
CA THR A 87 19.40 7.00 9.38
C THR A 87 18.24 6.02 9.22
N VAL A 88 17.69 5.87 8.01
CA VAL A 88 16.61 4.92 7.73
C VAL A 88 17.09 3.48 7.96
N ALA A 89 18.29 3.11 7.52
CA ALA A 89 18.84 1.78 7.73
C ALA A 89 18.99 1.44 9.22
N ILE A 90 19.53 2.37 10.00
CA ILE A 90 19.66 2.22 11.47
C ILE A 90 18.27 2.09 12.11
N PHE A 91 17.35 2.97 11.75
CA PHE A 91 15.98 2.95 12.28
C PHE A 91 15.26 1.62 11.98
N VAL A 92 15.29 1.17 10.72
CA VAL A 92 14.66 -0.10 10.31
C VAL A 92 15.29 -1.28 11.05
N THR A 93 16.62 -1.31 11.18
CA THR A 93 17.32 -2.37 11.90
C THR A 93 16.93 -2.38 13.38
N LEU A 94 16.93 -1.22 14.03
CA LEU A 94 16.53 -1.10 15.43
C LEU A 94 15.09 -1.54 15.66
N MET A 95 14.16 -1.08 14.83
CA MET A 95 12.74 -1.47 14.88
C MET A 95 12.56 -2.96 14.66
N THR A 96 13.30 -3.55 13.74
CA THR A 96 13.26 -5.01 13.50
C THR A 96 13.73 -5.78 14.74
N VAL A 97 14.86 -5.37 15.35
CA VAL A 97 15.38 -6.00 16.57
C VAL A 97 14.37 -5.90 17.72
N VAL A 98 13.75 -4.74 17.90
CA VAL A 98 12.72 -4.53 18.93
C VAL A 98 11.51 -5.42 18.65
N ALA A 99 10.99 -5.43 17.41
CA ALA A 99 9.82 -6.22 17.03
C ALA A 99 10.07 -7.73 17.19
N VAL A 100 11.21 -8.23 16.71
CA VAL A 100 11.59 -9.66 16.85
C VAL A 100 11.76 -10.02 18.32
N SER A 101 12.38 -9.16 19.12
CA SER A 101 12.57 -9.40 20.56
C SER A 101 11.24 -9.43 21.29
N PHE A 102 10.31 -8.55 20.95
CA PHE A 102 8.96 -8.50 21.49
C PHE A 102 8.17 -9.78 21.14
N LEU A 103 8.15 -10.16 19.87
CA LEU A 103 7.42 -11.36 19.41
C LEU A 103 7.99 -12.64 20.03
N ARG A 104 9.31 -12.69 20.23
CA ARG A 104 9.93 -13.85 20.91
C ARG A 104 9.65 -13.89 22.39
N ARG A 105 9.80 -12.78 23.10
CA ARG A 105 9.73 -12.77 24.57
C ARG A 105 8.30 -12.75 25.10
N LEU A 106 7.43 -11.95 24.46
CA LEU A 106 6.03 -11.77 24.87
C LEU A 106 5.07 -12.61 24.04
N GLY A 107 5.34 -12.81 22.76
CA GLY A 107 4.53 -13.65 21.90
C GLY A 107 4.86 -15.14 21.98
N GLY A 108 5.94 -15.53 22.66
CA GLY A 108 6.36 -16.94 22.78
C GLY A 108 6.71 -17.61 21.44
N MET A 109 6.94 -16.82 20.38
CA MET A 109 7.20 -17.36 19.05
C MET A 109 8.61 -17.93 18.95
N ASP A 110 8.77 -18.98 18.14
CA ASP A 110 10.06 -19.53 17.78
C ASP A 110 10.90 -18.50 16.97
N ARG A 111 12.21 -18.79 16.82
CA ARG A 111 13.15 -17.82 16.22
C ARG A 111 12.79 -17.47 14.78
N ALA A 112 12.44 -18.47 13.98
CA ALA A 112 12.12 -18.27 12.56
C ALA A 112 10.82 -17.46 12.41
N THR A 113 9.75 -17.88 13.09
CA THR A 113 8.45 -17.19 13.06
C THR A 113 8.57 -15.74 13.52
N ALA A 114 9.25 -15.48 14.65
CA ALA A 114 9.42 -14.13 15.17
C ALA A 114 10.25 -13.24 14.22
N TYR A 115 11.32 -13.79 13.64
CA TYR A 115 12.18 -13.05 12.70
C TYR A 115 11.40 -12.64 11.44
N PHE A 116 10.75 -13.59 10.77
CA PHE A 116 10.01 -13.31 9.55
C PHE A 116 8.73 -12.51 9.79
N SER A 117 8.12 -12.59 10.96
CA SER A 117 7.00 -11.74 11.36
C SER A 117 7.41 -10.30 11.68
N GLY A 118 8.56 -10.10 12.34
CA GLY A 118 9.04 -8.79 12.77
C GLY A 118 9.77 -8.00 11.69
N THR A 119 10.36 -8.68 10.71
CA THR A 119 11.13 -8.04 9.64
C THR A 119 10.20 -7.34 8.64
N PRO A 120 10.49 -6.08 8.25
CA PRO A 120 9.74 -5.42 7.19
C PRO A 120 10.02 -6.07 5.84
N GLY A 121 8.98 -6.53 5.17
CA GLY A 121 9.08 -7.19 3.86
C GLY A 121 7.71 -7.43 3.24
N GLY A 122 7.69 -7.99 2.03
CA GLY A 122 6.45 -8.40 1.36
C GLY A 122 5.84 -9.62 2.06
N LEU A 123 4.51 -9.60 2.24
CA LEU A 123 3.79 -10.70 2.89
C LEU A 123 4.12 -12.06 2.25
N SER A 124 4.03 -12.14 0.93
CA SER A 124 4.25 -13.39 0.19
C SER A 124 5.68 -13.90 0.28
N GLU A 125 6.65 -12.99 0.23
CA GLU A 125 8.07 -13.31 0.31
C GLU A 125 8.46 -13.76 1.71
N MET A 126 7.98 -13.06 2.74
CA MET A 126 8.28 -13.38 4.13
C MET A 126 7.63 -14.70 4.58
N THR A 127 6.41 -14.98 4.14
CA THR A 127 5.75 -16.27 4.41
C THR A 127 6.46 -17.43 3.70
N LEU A 128 6.82 -17.26 2.43
CA LEU A 128 7.49 -18.31 1.65
C LEU A 128 8.88 -18.65 2.19
N VAL A 129 9.69 -17.63 2.50
CA VAL A 129 11.03 -17.85 3.06
C VAL A 129 10.93 -18.34 4.50
N GLY A 130 10.00 -17.81 5.29
CA GLY A 130 9.73 -18.23 6.66
C GLY A 130 9.38 -19.72 6.75
N GLU A 131 8.52 -20.20 5.85
CA GLU A 131 8.15 -21.63 5.74
C GLU A 131 9.39 -22.51 5.50
N ARG A 132 10.24 -22.12 4.55
CA ARG A 132 11.47 -22.85 4.24
C ARG A 132 12.47 -22.87 5.40
N MET A 133 12.40 -21.90 6.29
CA MET A 133 13.24 -21.78 7.48
C MET A 133 12.59 -22.40 8.75
N GLY A 134 11.46 -23.10 8.57
CA GLY A 134 10.74 -23.78 9.65
C GLY A 134 9.86 -22.87 10.50
N GLY A 135 9.51 -21.68 10.01
CA GLY A 135 8.57 -20.76 10.68
C GLY A 135 7.11 -21.14 10.43
N ASP A 136 6.25 -20.76 11.35
CA ASP A 136 4.80 -20.94 11.25
C ASP A 136 4.17 -19.94 10.29
N THR A 137 3.90 -20.39 9.05
CA THR A 137 3.38 -19.57 7.94
C THR A 137 2.08 -18.84 8.28
N PRO A 138 1.06 -19.46 8.91
CA PRO A 138 -0.15 -18.77 9.33
C PRO A 138 0.12 -17.61 10.27
N THR A 139 0.98 -17.79 11.26
CA THR A 139 1.34 -16.75 12.22
C THR A 139 2.10 -15.60 11.55
N ILE A 140 3.08 -15.91 10.67
CA ILE A 140 3.79 -14.89 9.90
C ILE A 140 2.81 -14.08 9.07
N ALA A 141 1.91 -14.74 8.35
CA ALA A 141 0.90 -14.08 7.52
C ALA A 141 -0.03 -13.20 8.35
N LEU A 142 -0.49 -13.67 9.51
CA LEU A 142 -1.38 -12.93 10.39
C LEU A 142 -0.73 -11.66 10.94
N VAL A 143 0.53 -11.73 11.40
CA VAL A 143 1.25 -10.57 11.93
C VAL A 143 1.46 -9.52 10.83
N HIS A 144 1.84 -9.94 9.62
CA HIS A 144 1.98 -9.03 8.48
C HIS A 144 0.64 -8.41 8.08
N ALA A 145 -0.43 -9.20 8.00
CA ALA A 145 -1.76 -8.70 7.67
C ALA A 145 -2.26 -7.68 8.70
N THR A 146 -2.09 -7.97 9.99
CA THR A 146 -2.45 -7.06 11.09
C THR A 146 -1.66 -5.76 11.00
N ARG A 147 -0.36 -5.82 10.75
CA ARG A 147 0.48 -4.64 10.59
C ARG A 147 0.02 -3.78 9.41
N ILE A 148 -0.22 -4.40 8.26
CA ILE A 148 -0.71 -3.69 7.07
C ILE A 148 -2.06 -3.06 7.37
N PHE A 149 -2.98 -3.80 7.99
CA PHE A 149 -4.29 -3.31 8.37
C PHE A 149 -4.19 -2.09 9.30
N VAL A 150 -3.41 -2.19 10.38
CA VAL A 150 -3.22 -1.08 11.33
C VAL A 150 -2.63 0.15 10.63
N VAL A 151 -1.55 -0.01 9.86
CA VAL A 151 -0.90 1.13 9.19
C VAL A 151 -1.81 1.74 8.13
N VAL A 152 -2.44 0.92 7.30
CA VAL A 152 -3.25 1.41 6.17
C VAL A 152 -4.56 2.06 6.64
N PHE A 153 -5.18 1.54 7.70
CA PHE A 153 -6.45 2.08 8.21
C PHE A 153 -6.27 3.11 9.33
N LEU A 154 -5.47 2.81 10.36
CA LEU A 154 -5.36 3.71 11.50
C LEU A 154 -4.51 4.94 11.20
N LEU A 155 -3.41 4.81 10.48
CA LEU A 155 -2.50 5.94 10.26
C LEU A 155 -3.16 7.11 9.51
N PRO A 156 -3.88 6.91 8.38
CA PRO A 156 -4.57 8.00 7.71
C PRO A 156 -5.67 8.65 8.57
N LEU A 157 -6.43 7.83 9.33
CA LEU A 157 -7.46 8.35 10.23
C LEU A 157 -6.85 9.15 11.38
N PHE A 158 -5.76 8.66 11.95
CA PHE A 158 -5.03 9.34 13.01
C PHE A 158 -4.43 10.67 12.53
N LEU A 159 -3.81 10.68 11.36
CA LEU A 159 -3.28 11.90 10.76
C LEU A 159 -4.39 12.92 10.43
N ALA A 160 -5.53 12.45 9.92
CA ALA A 160 -6.66 13.31 9.64
C ALA A 160 -7.24 13.94 10.92
N SER A 161 -7.21 13.22 12.05
CA SER A 161 -7.75 13.70 13.33
C SER A 161 -6.84 14.69 14.08
N ILE A 162 -5.50 14.57 13.90
CA ILE A 162 -4.54 15.41 14.65
C ILE A 162 -4.12 16.65 13.86
N ALA A 163 -4.01 16.52 12.54
CA ALA A 163 -3.30 17.53 11.76
C ALA A 163 -4.22 18.58 11.13
N ASP A 164 -5.56 18.47 11.29
CA ASP A 164 -6.51 19.30 10.53
C ASP A 164 -6.12 19.36 9.03
N LEU A 165 -5.31 18.35 8.63
CA LEU A 165 -4.82 18.21 7.27
C LEU A 165 -6.01 17.81 6.41
N ASP A 166 -6.48 18.75 5.63
CA ASP A 166 -7.30 18.45 4.45
C ASP A 166 -6.44 17.55 3.54
N ILE A 167 -6.44 16.25 3.83
CA ILE A 167 -5.71 15.26 3.01
C ILE A 167 -6.37 15.35 1.64
N PRO A 168 -5.70 15.93 0.64
CA PRO A 168 -6.35 16.24 -0.61
C PRO A 168 -6.84 14.93 -1.22
N ASN A 169 -8.14 14.78 -1.30
CA ASN A 169 -8.73 13.69 -2.07
C ASN A 169 -8.13 13.76 -3.47
N THR A 170 -7.60 12.64 -3.96
CA THR A 170 -6.93 12.57 -5.27
C THR A 170 -7.73 13.23 -6.38
N ALA A 171 -9.08 13.20 -6.27
CA ALA A 171 -9.97 13.91 -7.19
C ALA A 171 -9.90 15.45 -7.06
N ARG A 172 -9.70 16.01 -5.87
CA ARG A 172 -9.51 17.45 -5.70
C ARG A 172 -8.19 17.90 -6.30
N VAL A 173 -7.13 17.09 -6.13
CA VAL A 173 -5.83 17.36 -6.75
C VAL A 173 -5.92 17.30 -8.27
N LEU A 174 -6.57 16.29 -8.83
CA LEU A 174 -6.78 16.16 -10.27
C LEU A 174 -7.73 17.24 -10.83
N ALA A 175 -8.74 17.64 -10.08
CA ALA A 175 -9.64 18.73 -10.46
C ALA A 175 -8.91 20.09 -10.43
N ALA A 176 -8.06 20.32 -9.44
CA ALA A 176 -7.23 21.53 -9.34
C ALA A 176 -6.20 21.60 -10.49
N ASP A 177 -5.55 20.47 -10.83
CA ASP A 177 -4.63 20.39 -11.96
C ASP A 177 -5.33 20.60 -13.30
N ARG A 178 -6.55 20.05 -13.49
CA ARG A 178 -7.36 20.34 -14.69
C ARG A 178 -7.77 21.80 -14.79
N ARG A 179 -8.12 22.47 -13.70
CA ARG A 179 -8.41 23.92 -13.69
C ARG A 179 -7.18 24.74 -14.03
N ARG A 180 -6.02 24.38 -13.46
CA ARG A 180 -4.75 25.02 -13.75
C ARG A 180 -4.37 24.87 -15.23
N LYS A 181 -4.52 23.69 -15.80
CA LYS A 181 -4.24 23.44 -17.22
C LYS A 181 -5.23 24.14 -18.14
N ARG A 182 -6.51 24.28 -17.78
CA ARG A 182 -7.49 25.06 -18.57
C ARG A 182 -7.22 26.56 -18.54
N GLY A 183 -6.62 27.08 -17.47
CA GLY A 183 -6.25 28.51 -17.34
C GLY A 183 -4.92 28.88 -17.97
N SER A 184 -4.08 27.91 -18.33
CA SER A 184 -2.71 28.12 -18.78
C SER A 184 -2.46 27.79 -20.27
N TRP A 185 -3.49 27.74 -21.12
CA TRP A 185 -3.32 27.58 -22.56
C TRP A 185 -3.03 28.93 -23.23
N PRO A 186 -1.77 29.34 -23.48
CA PRO A 186 -1.45 30.61 -24.14
C PRO A 186 -1.43 30.52 -25.68
N PHE A 187 -1.91 29.40 -26.26
CA PHE A 187 -1.68 29.15 -27.69
C PHE A 187 -2.77 29.67 -28.65
N TRP A 188 -3.80 30.37 -28.19
CA TRP A 188 -4.82 30.97 -29.05
C TRP A 188 -5.09 32.43 -28.68
N ARG A 189 -4.09 33.30 -28.77
CA ARG A 189 -4.35 34.71 -29.10
C ARG A 189 -4.11 34.88 -30.62
N PRO A 190 -5.14 35.14 -31.42
CA PRO A 190 -4.87 35.65 -32.77
C PRO A 190 -4.11 36.95 -32.63
N ALA A 191 -3.02 37.07 -33.38
CA ALA A 191 -2.25 38.32 -33.48
C ALA A 191 -3.16 39.42 -34.05
N PRO A 192 -2.97 40.70 -33.63
CA PRO A 192 -3.72 41.83 -34.13
C PRO A 192 -3.50 42.05 -35.60
#